data_dded82cf0c24b5ff03e736ca2803b82c
#
_entry.id   dded82cf0c24b5ff03e736ca2803b82c
#
_cell.length_a   1.000
_cell.length_b   1.000
_cell.length_c   1.000
_cell.angle_alpha   90.00
_cell.angle_beta   90.00
_cell.angle_gamma   90.00
#
_symmetry.space_group_name_H-M   'P 1'
#
loop_
_entity.id
_entity.type
_entity.pdbx_description
1 polymer ?
#
loop_
_entity_poly.entity_id
_entity_poly.type
_entity_poly.pdbx_seq_one_letter_code
_entity_poly.pdbx_strand_id
1 'polypeptide(L)'
;RSSLVGSEMCIRDRIYEETQRSIEEMAGRINGRFSQVDWIPVRFSTRRIPYEEMVAWFCHADVCWITPLRDGLNLVAKEYAAARRHRGGVLVLSEFTGASVVLEGAVLTNPYSNRRMDEAIEAALEMPEDEQRHRMETMSAAVEAYTVKDWAEEQLAGFPEVATVG
;
A
#
# COMPACT_ATOMS: atom_id res chain seq x y z
N ARG A 1 34.59 20.92 7.43
CA ARG A 1 33.79 19.67 7.25
C ARG A 1 32.37 20.07 6.97
N SER A 2 32.07 20.47 5.76
CA SER A 2 30.72 20.80 5.30
C SER A 2 30.20 19.66 4.46
N SER A 3 29.24 18.97 5.00
CA SER A 3 27.90 18.73 4.52
C SER A 3 27.78 17.87 3.25
N LEU A 4 28.07 16.58 3.38
CA LEU A 4 27.50 15.55 2.51
C LEU A 4 25.97 15.41 2.69
N VAL A 5 25.46 15.76 3.87
CA VAL A 5 24.01 15.67 4.20
C VAL A 5 23.14 16.60 3.32
N GLY A 6 23.62 17.81 3.01
CA GLY A 6 22.88 18.75 2.17
C GLY A 6 22.81 18.32 0.69
N SER A 7 23.85 17.66 0.16
CA SER A 7 23.88 17.21 -1.23
C SER A 7 22.96 15.98 -1.48
N GLU A 8 22.89 15.05 -0.53
CA GLU A 8 22.01 13.89 -0.63
C GLU A 8 20.54 14.27 -0.53
N MET A 9 20.19 15.22 0.34
CA MET A 9 18.83 15.75 0.44
C MET A 9 18.40 16.44 -0.84
N CYS A 10 19.26 17.31 -1.43
CA CYS A 10 18.98 17.97 -2.70
C CYS A 10 18.87 17.00 -3.90
N ILE A 11 19.60 15.89 -3.89
CA ILE A 11 19.48 14.85 -4.94
C ILE A 11 18.16 14.09 -4.79
N ARG A 12 17.81 13.71 -3.57
CA ARG A 12 16.56 13.01 -3.27
C ARG A 12 15.34 13.86 -3.62
N ASP A 13 15.34 15.13 -3.27
CA ASP A 13 14.28 16.07 -3.58
C ASP A 13 14.09 16.23 -5.10
N ARG A 14 15.18 16.34 -5.87
CA ARG A 14 15.10 16.43 -7.34
C ARG A 14 14.55 15.15 -7.97
N ILE A 15 14.97 13.98 -7.54
CA ILE A 15 14.44 12.70 -8.05
C ILE A 15 12.95 12.59 -7.75
N TYR A 16 12.54 13.02 -6.56
CA TYR A 16 11.13 13.03 -6.19
C TYR A 16 10.30 13.98 -7.07
N GLU A 17 10.79 15.22 -7.30
CA GLU A 17 10.14 16.20 -8.17
C GLU A 17 10.06 15.72 -9.63
N GLU A 18 11.12 15.10 -10.14
CA GLU A 18 11.14 14.53 -11.50
C GLU A 18 10.16 13.40 -11.65
N THR A 19 10.09 12.50 -10.64
CA THR A 19 9.14 11.38 -10.60
C THR A 19 7.70 11.91 -10.55
N GLN A 20 7.43 12.87 -9.68
CA GLN A 20 6.11 13.50 -9.57
C GLN A 20 5.68 14.13 -10.89
N ARG A 21 6.54 14.90 -11.54
CA ARG A 21 6.28 15.51 -12.83
C ARG A 21 5.97 14.47 -13.90
N SER A 22 6.73 13.39 -13.94
CA SER A 22 6.49 12.28 -14.88
C SER A 22 5.12 11.64 -14.67
N ILE A 23 4.70 11.46 -13.42
CA ILE A 23 3.36 10.93 -13.10
C ILE A 23 2.27 11.91 -13.52
N GLU A 24 2.44 13.21 -13.25
CA GLU A 24 1.49 14.26 -13.66
C GLU A 24 1.31 14.31 -15.17
N GLU A 25 2.41 14.24 -15.94
CA GLU A 25 2.39 14.20 -17.40
C GLU A 25 1.68 12.94 -17.93
N MET A 26 1.94 11.79 -17.32
CA MET A 26 1.29 10.53 -17.70
C MET A 26 -0.22 10.55 -17.39
N ALA A 27 -0.59 11.02 -16.20
CA ALA A 27 -1.99 11.19 -15.81
C ALA A 27 -2.71 12.17 -16.76
N GLY A 28 -2.05 13.29 -17.12
CA GLY A 28 -2.57 14.27 -18.08
C GLY A 28 -2.80 13.66 -19.46
N ARG A 29 -1.89 12.84 -19.97
CA ARG A 29 -2.05 12.14 -21.27
C ARG A 29 -3.20 11.13 -21.25
N ILE A 30 -3.32 10.35 -20.18
CA ILE A 30 -4.43 9.40 -20.03
C ILE A 30 -5.77 10.14 -19.95
N ASN A 31 -5.84 11.14 -19.10
CA ASN A 31 -7.04 11.95 -18.94
C ASN A 31 -7.44 12.66 -20.25
N GLY A 32 -6.49 13.26 -20.97
CA GLY A 32 -6.76 13.89 -22.26
C GLY A 32 -7.30 12.95 -23.33
N ARG A 33 -7.00 11.65 -23.22
CA ARG A 33 -7.48 10.63 -24.18
C ARG A 33 -8.81 9.99 -23.81
N PHE A 34 -9.06 9.80 -22.51
CA PHE A 34 -10.14 8.93 -22.05
C PHE A 34 -11.19 9.64 -21.17
N SER A 35 -10.98 10.91 -20.76
CA SER A 35 -11.98 11.63 -19.97
C SER A 35 -13.27 11.87 -20.76
N GLN A 36 -14.37 11.87 -20.03
CA GLN A 36 -15.69 12.31 -20.47
C GLN A 36 -16.08 13.56 -19.69
N VAL A 37 -17.21 14.19 -20.03
CA VAL A 37 -17.64 15.47 -19.44
C VAL A 37 -17.74 15.40 -17.90
N ASP A 38 -18.19 14.26 -17.40
CA ASP A 38 -18.48 14.00 -15.99
C ASP A 38 -17.56 12.94 -15.35
N TRP A 39 -16.59 12.42 -16.10
CA TRP A 39 -15.72 11.36 -15.62
C TRP A 39 -14.24 11.56 -16.02
N ILE A 40 -13.35 11.39 -15.04
CA ILE A 40 -11.90 11.50 -15.19
C ILE A 40 -11.27 10.18 -14.74
N PRO A 41 -10.56 9.43 -15.62
CA PRO A 41 -10.00 8.12 -15.30
C PRO A 41 -8.94 8.15 -14.21
N VAL A 42 -8.05 9.16 -14.21
CA VAL A 42 -6.95 9.24 -13.24
C VAL A 42 -7.09 10.50 -12.39
N ARG A 43 -7.25 10.33 -11.08
CA ARG A 43 -7.18 11.42 -10.11
C ARG A 43 -5.87 11.31 -9.34
N PHE A 44 -4.92 12.17 -9.68
CA PHE A 44 -3.64 12.24 -9.00
C PHE A 44 -3.66 13.34 -7.94
N SER A 45 -3.16 13.06 -6.75
CA SER A 45 -3.04 14.03 -5.66
C SER A 45 -1.79 13.77 -4.85
N THR A 46 -1.04 14.83 -4.57
CA THR A 46 0.13 14.84 -3.68
C THR A 46 -0.18 15.48 -2.32
N ARG A 47 -1.43 15.94 -2.12
CA ARG A 47 -1.83 16.52 -0.84
C ARG A 47 -1.90 15.45 0.24
N ARG A 48 -1.60 15.84 1.47
CA ARG A 48 -1.87 14.99 2.62
C ARG A 48 -3.38 14.79 2.76
N ILE A 49 -3.80 13.53 2.76
CA ILE A 49 -5.21 13.15 2.94
C ILE A 49 -5.46 12.97 4.44
N PRO A 50 -6.50 13.59 5.03
CA PRO A 50 -6.92 13.33 6.41
C PRO A 50 -7.28 11.84 6.59
N TYR A 51 -7.06 11.33 7.81
CA TYR A 51 -7.27 9.90 8.09
C TYR A 51 -8.70 9.44 7.80
N GLU A 52 -9.70 10.22 8.17
CA GLU A 52 -11.11 9.91 7.93
C GLU A 52 -11.45 9.86 6.43
N GLU A 53 -10.86 10.75 5.64
CA GLU A 53 -11.01 10.75 4.18
C GLU A 53 -10.34 9.51 3.57
N MET A 54 -9.17 9.13 4.06
CA MET A 54 -8.46 7.93 3.61
C MET A 54 -9.26 6.65 3.92
N VAL A 55 -9.80 6.53 5.13
CA VAL A 55 -10.66 5.40 5.50
C VAL A 55 -11.91 5.35 4.62
N ALA A 56 -12.52 6.50 4.31
CA ALA A 56 -13.66 6.56 3.41
C ALA A 56 -13.30 6.04 2.00
N TRP A 57 -12.12 6.40 1.48
CA TRP A 57 -11.62 5.86 0.22
C TRP A 57 -11.44 4.34 0.30
N PHE A 58 -10.83 3.82 1.35
CA PHE A 58 -10.67 2.37 1.54
C PHE A 58 -12.03 1.64 1.58
N CYS A 59 -13.03 2.21 2.24
CA CYS A 59 -14.36 1.63 2.30
C CYS A 59 -15.07 1.55 0.93
N HIS A 60 -14.67 2.36 -0.06
CA HIS A 60 -15.31 2.44 -1.37
C HIS A 60 -14.48 1.85 -2.52
N ALA A 61 -13.18 1.66 -2.31
CA ALA A 61 -12.30 1.15 -3.35
C ALA A 61 -12.49 -0.35 -3.57
N ASP A 62 -12.86 -0.77 -4.76
CA ASP A 62 -13.01 -2.18 -5.12
C ASP A 62 -11.66 -2.89 -5.19
N VAL A 63 -10.63 -2.19 -5.65
CA VAL A 63 -9.24 -2.68 -5.68
C VAL A 63 -8.33 -1.66 -5.00
N CYS A 64 -7.52 -2.12 -4.07
CA CYS A 64 -6.41 -1.35 -3.50
C CYS A 64 -5.09 -1.87 -4.06
N TRP A 65 -4.33 -0.96 -4.71
CA TRP A 65 -3.09 -1.30 -5.38
C TRP A 65 -1.89 -0.72 -4.64
N ILE A 66 -1.07 -1.58 -4.04
CA ILE A 66 0.08 -1.19 -3.22
C ILE A 66 1.31 -1.97 -3.69
N THR A 67 2.12 -1.35 -4.55
CA THR A 67 3.25 -2.01 -5.20
C THR A 67 4.58 -1.29 -5.00
N PRO A 68 5.01 -1.05 -3.74
CA PRO A 68 6.33 -0.49 -3.49
C PRO A 68 7.42 -1.48 -3.95
N LEU A 69 8.55 -0.94 -4.37
CA LEU A 69 9.71 -1.74 -4.75
C LEU A 69 10.32 -2.48 -3.56
N ARG A 70 10.21 -1.89 -2.36
CA ARG A 70 10.60 -2.48 -1.08
C ARG A 70 9.94 -1.73 0.06
N ASP A 71 9.33 -2.47 0.99
CA ASP A 71 8.70 -1.91 2.20
C ASP A 71 8.75 -2.94 3.33
N GLY A 72 9.20 -2.53 4.52
CA GLY A 72 9.35 -3.44 5.66
C GLY A 72 8.03 -3.87 6.30
N LEU A 73 7.04 -2.99 6.37
CA LEU A 73 5.80 -3.23 7.13
C LEU A 73 4.52 -3.02 6.32
N ASN A 74 4.43 -1.92 5.62
CA ASN A 74 3.25 -1.45 4.87
C ASN A 74 1.94 -1.42 5.67
N LEU A 75 1.79 -0.38 6.48
CA LEU A 75 0.57 -0.18 7.28
C LEU A 75 -0.66 0.07 6.42
N VAL A 76 -0.52 0.72 5.26
CA VAL A 76 -1.63 1.04 4.36
C VAL A 76 -2.36 -0.21 3.90
N ALA A 77 -1.65 -1.31 3.62
CA ALA A 77 -2.24 -2.59 3.27
C ALA A 77 -3.08 -3.17 4.42
N LYS A 78 -2.59 -3.07 5.66
CA LYS A 78 -3.32 -3.51 6.85
C LYS A 78 -4.53 -2.63 7.15
N GLU A 79 -4.41 -1.33 6.98
CA GLU A 79 -5.50 -0.37 7.14
C GLU A 79 -6.63 -0.62 6.12
N TYR A 80 -6.29 -0.91 4.86
CA TYR A 80 -7.27 -1.31 3.86
C TYR A 80 -8.01 -2.58 4.25
N ALA A 81 -7.30 -3.65 4.64
CA ALA A 81 -7.89 -4.90 5.07
C ALA A 81 -8.84 -4.70 6.27
N ALA A 82 -8.43 -3.90 7.27
CA ALA A 82 -9.25 -3.59 8.43
C ALA A 82 -10.51 -2.78 8.06
N ALA A 83 -10.40 -1.80 7.16
CA ALA A 83 -11.53 -0.97 6.72
C ALA A 83 -12.57 -1.75 5.91
N ARG A 84 -12.19 -2.87 5.29
CA ARG A 84 -13.04 -3.71 4.42
C ARG A 84 -13.56 -4.99 5.07
N ARG A 85 -13.37 -5.18 6.36
CA ARG A 85 -13.68 -6.41 7.13
C ARG A 85 -14.99 -7.13 6.74
N HIS A 86 -16.05 -6.39 6.46
CA HIS A 86 -17.38 -6.93 6.13
C HIS A 86 -17.80 -6.65 4.68
N ARG A 87 -16.84 -6.34 3.84
CA ARG A 87 -17.06 -5.95 2.44
C ARG A 87 -16.13 -6.75 1.54
N GLY A 88 -16.51 -6.98 0.32
CA GLY A 88 -15.60 -7.48 -0.71
C GLY A 88 -14.54 -6.43 -1.06
N GLY A 89 -13.70 -6.77 -1.97
CA GLY A 89 -12.61 -5.94 -2.49
C GLY A 89 -11.32 -6.73 -2.59
N VAL A 90 -10.38 -6.24 -3.37
CA VAL A 90 -9.13 -6.93 -3.64
C VAL A 90 -7.95 -6.06 -3.26
N LEU A 91 -7.01 -6.64 -2.54
CA LEU A 91 -5.71 -6.04 -2.29
C LEU A 91 -4.69 -6.63 -3.27
N VAL A 92 -4.14 -5.80 -4.15
CA VAL A 92 -2.96 -6.14 -4.96
C VAL A 92 -1.73 -5.60 -4.23
N LEU A 93 -0.81 -6.49 -3.88
CA LEU A 93 0.31 -6.17 -2.98
C LEU A 93 1.64 -6.63 -3.59
N SER A 94 2.66 -5.80 -3.46
CA SER A 94 4.02 -6.17 -3.81
C SER A 94 4.52 -7.35 -2.95
N GLU A 95 5.09 -8.37 -3.58
CA GLU A 95 5.77 -9.48 -2.89
C GLU A 95 6.98 -9.04 -2.05
N PHE A 96 7.47 -7.81 -2.25
CA PHE A 96 8.59 -7.22 -1.50
C PHE A 96 8.16 -6.38 -0.30
N THR A 97 6.93 -6.58 0.20
CA THR A 97 6.45 -5.97 1.44
C THR A 97 6.44 -6.99 2.58
N GLY A 98 6.75 -6.56 3.80
CA GLY A 98 6.58 -7.42 4.98
C GLY A 98 5.13 -7.83 5.22
N ALA A 99 4.16 -7.00 4.81
CA ALA A 99 2.74 -7.30 4.90
C ALA A 99 2.33 -8.50 4.03
N SER A 100 3.06 -8.83 2.95
CA SER A 100 2.75 -9.96 2.06
C SER A 100 2.79 -11.31 2.77
N VAL A 101 3.56 -11.43 3.84
CA VAL A 101 3.67 -12.66 4.65
C VAL A 101 2.45 -12.85 5.55
N VAL A 102 1.81 -11.76 5.95
CA VAL A 102 0.68 -11.77 6.92
C VAL A 102 -0.66 -11.74 6.18
N LEU A 103 -0.74 -11.01 5.07
CA LEU A 103 -1.96 -10.80 4.31
C LEU A 103 -2.10 -11.83 3.18
N GLU A 104 -2.26 -13.10 3.53
CA GLU A 104 -2.31 -14.23 2.59
C GLU A 104 -3.46 -14.14 1.56
N GLY A 105 -4.50 -13.36 1.85
CA GLY A 105 -5.60 -13.10 0.91
C GLY A 105 -5.25 -12.12 -0.21
N ALA A 106 -4.10 -11.44 -0.15
CA ALA A 106 -3.69 -10.48 -1.18
C ALA A 106 -3.31 -11.16 -2.50
N VAL A 107 -3.56 -10.47 -3.61
CA VAL A 107 -3.02 -10.82 -4.93
C VAL A 107 -1.58 -10.29 -4.98
N LEU A 108 -0.60 -11.18 -4.89
CA LEU A 108 0.80 -10.79 -4.90
C LEU A 108 1.30 -10.52 -6.32
N THR A 109 2.09 -9.45 -6.47
CA THR A 109 2.70 -9.09 -7.75
C THR A 109 4.13 -8.62 -7.57
N ASN A 110 4.91 -8.71 -8.67
CA ASN A 110 6.28 -8.22 -8.74
C ASN A 110 6.31 -6.84 -9.40
N PRO A 111 6.61 -5.75 -8.66
CA PRO A 111 6.62 -4.39 -9.20
C PRO A 111 7.73 -4.12 -10.23
N TYR A 112 8.70 -5.03 -10.37
CA TYR A 112 9.73 -4.97 -11.41
C TYR A 112 9.30 -5.62 -12.73
N SER A 113 8.09 -6.21 -12.80
CA SER A 113 7.58 -6.92 -13.97
C SER A 113 6.22 -6.37 -14.39
N ASN A 114 6.19 -5.60 -15.48
CA ASN A 114 4.93 -5.10 -16.05
C ASN A 114 3.95 -6.24 -16.31
N ARG A 115 4.42 -7.36 -16.87
CA ARG A 115 3.57 -8.52 -17.12
C ARG A 115 2.91 -9.06 -15.84
N ARG A 116 3.67 -9.17 -14.75
CA ARG A 116 3.09 -9.63 -13.46
C ARG A 116 2.12 -8.63 -12.87
N MET A 117 2.36 -7.33 -13.07
CA MET A 117 1.42 -6.29 -12.66
C MET A 117 0.14 -6.34 -13.49
N ASP A 118 0.24 -6.53 -14.80
CA ASP A 118 -0.93 -6.67 -15.69
C ASP A 118 -1.76 -7.91 -15.31
N GLU A 119 -1.12 -9.07 -15.13
CA GLU A 119 -1.76 -10.32 -14.67
C GLU A 119 -2.49 -10.13 -13.32
N ALA A 120 -1.89 -9.37 -12.39
CA ALA A 120 -2.47 -9.13 -11.07
C ALA A 120 -3.70 -8.21 -11.11
N ILE A 121 -3.70 -7.18 -11.96
CA ILE A 121 -4.86 -6.30 -12.09
C ILE A 121 -6.02 -7.00 -12.82
N GLU A 122 -5.72 -7.79 -13.84
CA GLU A 122 -6.73 -8.62 -14.50
C GLU A 122 -7.38 -9.59 -13.50
N ALA A 123 -6.57 -10.33 -12.74
CA ALA A 123 -7.08 -11.22 -11.70
C ALA A 123 -7.91 -10.50 -10.63
N ALA A 124 -7.52 -9.27 -10.26
CA ALA A 124 -8.26 -8.48 -9.29
C ALA A 124 -9.61 -8.00 -9.82
N LEU A 125 -9.68 -7.59 -11.09
CA LEU A 125 -10.91 -7.10 -11.73
C LEU A 125 -11.90 -8.22 -12.06
N GLU A 126 -11.41 -9.43 -12.34
CA GLU A 126 -12.23 -10.59 -12.68
C GLU A 126 -12.60 -11.46 -11.48
N MET A 127 -12.10 -11.14 -10.28
CA MET A 127 -12.31 -11.95 -9.07
C MET A 127 -13.78 -11.95 -8.66
N PRO A 128 -14.40 -13.15 -8.50
CA PRO A 128 -15.79 -13.27 -8.02
C PRO A 128 -16.00 -12.65 -6.63
N GLU A 129 -17.18 -12.09 -6.39
CA GLU A 129 -17.47 -11.40 -5.12
C GLU A 129 -17.36 -12.29 -3.87
N ASP A 130 -17.68 -13.57 -3.98
CA ASP A 130 -17.55 -14.54 -2.88
C ASP A 130 -16.07 -14.79 -2.55
N GLU A 131 -15.20 -14.88 -3.53
CA GLU A 131 -13.77 -14.98 -3.35
C GLU A 131 -13.19 -13.69 -2.76
N GLN A 132 -13.61 -12.51 -3.26
CA GLN A 132 -13.20 -11.22 -2.69
C GLN A 132 -13.53 -11.15 -1.19
N ARG A 133 -14.76 -11.52 -0.80
CA ARG A 133 -15.17 -11.54 0.60
C ARG A 133 -14.35 -12.50 1.44
N HIS A 134 -14.18 -13.73 0.97
CA HIS A 134 -13.41 -14.74 1.69
C HIS A 134 -11.95 -14.29 1.93
N ARG A 135 -11.30 -13.78 0.91
CA ARG A 135 -9.92 -13.25 1.00
C ARG A 135 -9.83 -12.06 1.96
N MET A 136 -10.80 -11.15 1.90
CA MET A 136 -10.83 -9.99 2.78
C MET A 136 -11.08 -10.37 4.23
N GLU A 137 -11.96 -11.33 4.52
CA GLU A 137 -12.19 -11.89 5.85
C GLU A 137 -10.91 -12.51 6.42
N THR A 138 -10.18 -13.27 5.62
CA THR A 138 -8.91 -13.87 6.01
C THR A 138 -7.88 -12.80 6.38
N MET A 139 -7.72 -11.77 5.55
CA MET A 139 -6.78 -10.68 5.81
C MET A 139 -7.18 -9.86 7.04
N SER A 140 -8.47 -9.54 7.20
CA SER A 140 -8.96 -8.78 8.36
C SER A 140 -8.75 -9.55 9.65
N ALA A 141 -9.02 -10.85 9.65
CA ALA A 141 -8.77 -11.71 10.81
C ALA A 141 -7.28 -11.75 11.18
N ALA A 142 -6.38 -11.82 10.20
CA ALA A 142 -4.94 -11.77 10.44
C ALA A 142 -4.49 -10.43 11.05
N VAL A 143 -5.07 -9.31 10.59
CA VAL A 143 -4.78 -7.97 11.16
C VAL A 143 -5.27 -7.86 12.60
N GLU A 144 -6.44 -8.41 12.92
CA GLU A 144 -7.00 -8.38 14.27
C GLU A 144 -6.27 -9.31 15.25
N ALA A 145 -5.79 -10.44 14.75
CA ALA A 145 -5.08 -11.43 15.57
C ALA A 145 -3.70 -10.95 16.04
N TYR A 146 -3.11 -9.96 15.37
CA TYR A 146 -1.77 -9.45 15.69
C TYR A 146 -1.77 -7.92 15.74
N THR A 147 -1.89 -7.40 16.94
CA THR A 147 -1.98 -5.96 17.20
C THR A 147 -0.61 -5.31 17.38
N VAL A 148 -0.59 -3.97 17.42
CA VAL A 148 0.62 -3.20 17.75
C VAL A 148 1.15 -3.56 19.16
N LYS A 149 0.28 -3.98 20.06
CA LYS A 149 0.67 -4.42 21.41
C LYS A 149 1.45 -5.74 21.34
N ASP A 150 0.94 -6.72 20.59
CA ASP A 150 1.61 -8.01 20.39
C ASP A 150 2.98 -7.83 19.76
N TRP A 151 3.05 -6.97 18.72
CA TRP A 151 4.31 -6.60 18.09
C TRP A 151 5.30 -5.98 19.10
N ALA A 152 4.83 -5.03 19.93
CA ALA A 152 5.70 -4.38 20.92
C ALA A 152 6.18 -5.36 21.98
N GLU A 153 5.33 -6.26 22.45
CA GLU A 153 5.69 -7.30 23.42
C GLU A 153 6.74 -8.27 22.85
N GLU A 154 6.60 -8.70 21.59
CA GLU A 154 7.60 -9.54 20.93
C GLU A 154 8.96 -8.82 20.77
N GLN A 155 8.93 -7.54 20.38
CA GLN A 155 10.17 -6.76 20.25
C GLN A 155 10.87 -6.64 21.61
N LEU A 156 10.13 -6.37 22.68
CA LEU A 156 10.69 -6.23 24.02
C LEU A 156 11.20 -7.57 24.58
N ALA A 157 10.53 -8.68 24.28
CA ALA A 157 10.98 -10.01 24.69
C ALA A 157 12.33 -10.42 24.07
N GLY A 158 12.68 -9.85 22.93
CA GLY A 158 13.98 -10.07 22.27
C GLY A 158 15.15 -9.31 22.90
N PHE A 159 14.91 -8.36 23.82
CA PHE A 159 15.98 -7.67 24.54
C PHE A 159 16.36 -8.43 25.80
N PRO A 160 17.64 -8.73 26.02
CA PRO A 160 18.09 -9.30 27.31
C PRO A 160 17.75 -8.32 28.43
N GLU A 161 17.25 -8.84 29.55
CA GLU A 161 17.06 -8.02 30.77
C GLU A 161 18.35 -7.25 31.04
N VAL A 162 18.25 -5.92 31.03
CA VAL A 162 19.37 -5.08 31.45
C VAL A 162 19.60 -5.39 32.91
N ALA A 163 20.64 -6.15 33.20
CA ALA A 163 21.06 -6.42 34.55
C ALA A 163 21.19 -5.05 35.25
N THR A 164 20.31 -4.80 36.22
CA THR A 164 20.43 -3.63 37.09
C THR A 164 21.75 -3.78 37.82
N VAL A 165 22.75 -3.01 37.35
CA VAL A 165 24.00 -2.83 38.07
C VAL A 165 23.66 -2.08 39.34
N GLY A 166 23.67 -2.82 40.46
CA GLY A 166 23.49 -2.28 41.80
C GLY A 166 24.72 -1.50 42.28
#